data_589e9e05e55e73af0087cd019ac0f971
#
_entry.id   589e9e05e55e73af0087cd019ac0f971
#
_cell.length_a   1.000
_cell.length_b   1.000
_cell.length_c   1.000
_cell.angle_alpha   90.00
_cell.angle_beta   90.00
_cell.angle_gamma   90.00
#
_symmetry.space_group_name_H-M   'P 1'
#
loop_
_entity.id
_entity.type
_entity.pdbx_description
1 polymer ?
#
loop_
_entity_poly.entity_id
_entity_poly.type
_entity_poly.pdbx_seq_one_letter_code
_entity_poly.pdbx_strand_id
1 'polypeptide(L)'
;MGQMTSPPDPLPDAEKGSQKVPLPGPLSDAEKVTKAGAIVAVVLGAGQGTRMGAGRNKVLLTLRGKPILAHALLAFERAPEVDETLLVAHPDEVDTCRALLADCALMKVSAVIAGGATRHQSEERALAWLRPRIEAGEIATLLIHDGARPLVTQAEIATLIAATSPTGGALLAAPVAPGETLLMLDDSGRVTQTWPSAELALAQTPQAFDAQRLLAAYAAARCDGFEGSDTAASFERAGGQARVVFSQRANLKITTPDDLLRAEALLASQDG
;
A
#
# COMPACT_ATOMS: atom_id res chain seq x y z
N MET A 1 47.33 23.92 -33.74
CA MET A 1 47.84 23.12 -32.60
C MET A 1 46.66 22.81 -31.69
N GLY A 2 46.00 21.67 -31.92
CA GLY A 2 44.88 21.22 -31.12
C GLY A 2 45.41 20.31 -30.03
N GLN A 3 45.06 20.58 -28.78
CA GLN A 3 45.34 19.71 -27.67
C GLN A 3 44.32 18.55 -27.71
N MET A 4 44.82 17.35 -27.92
CA MET A 4 44.06 16.11 -27.69
C MET A 4 43.95 15.92 -26.19
N THR A 5 42.71 15.97 -25.66
CA THR A 5 42.43 15.56 -24.28
C THR A 5 42.38 14.03 -24.26
N SER A 6 43.12 13.43 -23.34
CA SER A 6 43.13 11.98 -23.10
C SER A 6 41.75 11.49 -22.64
N PRO A 7 41.37 10.25 -22.98
CA PRO A 7 40.12 9.67 -22.48
C PRO A 7 40.19 9.45 -20.96
N PRO A 8 39.04 9.50 -20.25
CA PRO A 8 39.01 9.24 -18.82
C PRO A 8 39.33 7.77 -18.52
N ASP A 9 39.97 7.55 -17.35
CA ASP A 9 40.35 6.24 -16.84
C ASP A 9 39.14 5.30 -16.70
N PRO A 10 39.32 3.99 -16.94
CA PRO A 10 38.26 3.00 -16.72
C PRO A 10 37.94 2.88 -15.23
N LEU A 11 36.62 2.79 -14.96
CA LEU A 11 36.08 2.57 -13.61
C LEU A 11 36.63 1.22 -13.04
N PRO A 12 36.90 1.14 -11.73
CA PRO A 12 37.39 -0.07 -11.13
C PRO A 12 36.34 -1.20 -11.20
N ASP A 13 36.81 -2.39 -11.55
CA ASP A 13 36.03 -3.62 -11.58
C ASP A 13 35.34 -3.89 -10.25
N ALA A 14 34.02 -3.86 -10.22
CA ALA A 14 33.22 -4.25 -9.08
C ALA A 14 33.04 -5.76 -9.05
N GLU A 15 34.12 -6.48 -8.65
CA GLU A 15 33.96 -7.81 -8.06
C GLU A 15 33.32 -7.68 -6.69
N LYS A 16 32.00 -7.78 -6.62
CA LYS A 16 31.31 -8.09 -5.36
C LYS A 16 30.36 -9.23 -5.58
N GLY A 17 30.74 -10.34 -4.97
CA GLY A 17 29.96 -11.55 -4.90
C GLY A 17 28.51 -11.26 -4.51
N SER A 18 27.58 -11.80 -5.27
CA SER A 18 26.16 -11.79 -4.98
C SER A 18 25.92 -12.59 -3.69
N GLN A 19 25.93 -11.92 -2.56
CA GLN A 19 25.33 -12.48 -1.35
C GLN A 19 23.82 -12.51 -1.59
N LYS A 20 23.29 -13.71 -1.84
CA LYS A 20 21.86 -13.97 -1.71
C LYS A 20 21.46 -13.56 -0.29
N VAL A 21 20.68 -12.48 -0.17
CA VAL A 21 20.00 -12.15 1.08
C VAL A 21 19.04 -13.30 1.35
N PRO A 22 19.22 -14.07 2.43
CA PRO A 22 18.30 -15.15 2.75
C PRO A 22 16.92 -14.56 3.05
N LEU A 23 15.89 -15.17 2.49
CA LEU A 23 14.52 -14.88 2.90
C LEU A 23 14.43 -15.12 4.41
N PRO A 24 13.86 -14.19 5.20
CA PRO A 24 13.64 -14.41 6.61
C PRO A 24 12.75 -15.64 6.78
N GLY A 25 13.22 -16.62 7.53
CA GLY A 25 12.43 -17.78 7.93
C GLY A 25 11.24 -17.35 8.81
N PRO A 26 10.27 -18.24 9.04
CA PRO A 26 9.12 -17.94 9.90
C PRO A 26 9.65 -17.52 11.27
N LEU A 27 9.17 -16.35 11.74
CA LEU A 27 9.50 -15.82 13.06
C LEU A 27 9.06 -16.83 14.12
N SER A 28 9.95 -17.12 15.08
CA SER A 28 9.65 -17.99 16.21
C SER A 28 8.54 -17.38 17.08
N ASP A 29 7.71 -18.25 17.70
CA ASP A 29 6.54 -17.95 18.55
C ASP A 29 6.82 -17.09 19.82
N ALA A 30 7.99 -16.46 19.95
CA ALA A 30 8.49 -15.89 21.20
C ALA A 30 8.29 -14.37 21.37
N GLU A 31 7.70 -13.64 20.43
CA GLU A 31 7.33 -12.22 20.62
C GLU A 31 5.85 -11.98 20.40
N LYS A 32 5.02 -12.46 21.32
CA LYS A 32 3.69 -11.86 21.54
C LYS A 32 3.92 -10.46 22.09
N VAL A 33 4.03 -9.47 21.18
CA VAL A 33 3.95 -8.05 21.54
C VAL A 33 2.66 -7.86 22.32
N THR A 34 2.76 -7.46 23.56
CA THR A 34 1.61 -7.01 24.35
C THR A 34 0.98 -5.85 23.59
N LYS A 35 -0.26 -6.04 23.11
CA LYS A 35 -0.97 -5.11 22.25
C LYS A 35 -1.31 -3.82 23.01
N ALA A 36 -0.43 -2.84 22.92
CA ALA A 36 -0.61 -1.54 23.57
C ALA A 36 -1.41 -0.57 22.69
N GLY A 37 -2.61 -0.98 22.23
CA GLY A 37 -3.49 -0.19 21.35
C GLY A 37 -4.02 -1.00 20.16
N ALA A 38 -5.11 -0.52 19.57
CA ALA A 38 -5.78 -1.16 18.45
C ALA A 38 -4.96 -1.08 17.15
N ILE A 39 -5.15 -2.06 16.28
CA ILE A 39 -4.68 -2.05 14.89
C ILE A 39 -5.88 -1.76 13.99
N VAL A 40 -5.84 -0.63 13.30
CA VAL A 40 -6.94 -0.15 12.46
C VAL A 40 -6.53 -0.15 11.00
N ALA A 41 -7.33 -0.78 10.14
CA ALA A 41 -7.17 -0.72 8.69
C ALA A 41 -7.98 0.44 8.12
N VAL A 42 -7.37 1.24 7.24
CA VAL A 42 -8.03 2.30 6.45
C VAL A 42 -8.08 1.81 5.00
N VAL A 43 -9.27 1.51 4.49
CA VAL A 43 -9.47 1.06 3.11
C VAL A 43 -9.93 2.23 2.25
N LEU A 44 -9.12 2.58 1.24
CA LEU A 44 -9.35 3.72 0.35
C LEU A 44 -10.16 3.30 -0.88
N GLY A 45 -11.43 3.66 -0.92
CA GLY A 45 -12.37 3.39 -2.01
C GLY A 45 -12.83 4.65 -2.77
N ALA A 46 -12.29 5.83 -2.47
CA ALA A 46 -12.76 7.11 -3.01
C ALA A 46 -12.32 7.45 -4.45
N GLY A 47 -11.51 6.62 -5.09
CA GLY A 47 -10.99 6.89 -6.43
C GLY A 47 -12.06 6.86 -7.51
N GLN A 48 -12.09 7.85 -8.41
CA GLN A 48 -13.12 8.01 -9.47
C GLN A 48 -13.10 6.93 -10.57
N GLY A 49 -12.03 6.13 -10.67
CA GLY A 49 -11.96 5.01 -11.64
C GLY A 49 -12.04 5.38 -13.11
N THR A 50 -11.71 6.63 -13.49
CA THR A 50 -11.88 7.20 -14.83
C THR A 50 -11.30 6.36 -15.97
N ARG A 51 -10.21 5.61 -15.71
CA ARG A 51 -9.54 4.73 -16.70
C ARG A 51 -10.31 3.47 -17.07
N MET A 52 -11.37 3.11 -16.31
CA MET A 52 -12.20 1.93 -16.58
C MET A 52 -13.34 2.20 -17.55
N GLY A 53 -13.65 3.48 -17.88
CA GLY A 53 -14.74 3.84 -18.80
C GLY A 53 -16.15 3.42 -18.36
N ALA A 54 -16.33 2.94 -17.12
CA ALA A 54 -17.55 2.28 -16.67
C ALA A 54 -18.64 3.24 -16.17
N GLY A 55 -18.41 4.54 -16.18
CA GLY A 55 -19.38 5.56 -15.69
C GLY A 55 -19.67 5.51 -14.18
N ARG A 56 -19.00 4.61 -13.45
CA ARG A 56 -19.07 4.45 -11.98
C ARG A 56 -17.71 4.08 -11.41
N ASN A 57 -17.56 4.22 -10.09
CA ASN A 57 -16.33 3.89 -9.39
C ASN A 57 -15.95 2.41 -9.60
N LYS A 58 -14.72 2.18 -10.07
CA LYS A 58 -14.22 0.84 -10.40
C LYS A 58 -14.25 -0.15 -9.22
N VAL A 59 -14.11 0.34 -7.98
CA VAL A 59 -14.12 -0.54 -6.79
C VAL A 59 -15.48 -1.17 -6.52
N LEU A 60 -16.54 -0.62 -7.12
CA LEU A 60 -17.91 -1.17 -7.09
C LEU A 60 -18.22 -2.11 -8.25
N LEU A 61 -17.28 -2.31 -9.20
CA LEU A 61 -17.44 -3.32 -10.24
C LEU A 61 -17.38 -4.72 -9.64
N THR A 62 -18.13 -5.63 -10.27
CA THR A 62 -18.23 -7.02 -9.79
C THR A 62 -16.99 -7.82 -10.18
N LEU A 63 -16.43 -8.54 -9.22
CA LEU A 63 -15.39 -9.54 -9.35
C LEU A 63 -15.91 -10.83 -8.70
N ARG A 64 -16.14 -11.89 -9.49
CA ARG A 64 -16.69 -13.16 -9.01
C ARG A 64 -17.92 -13.00 -8.09
N GLY A 65 -18.89 -12.23 -8.53
CA GLY A 65 -20.17 -12.06 -7.85
C GLY A 65 -20.18 -11.07 -6.67
N LYS A 66 -19.05 -10.47 -6.30
CA LYS A 66 -18.96 -9.44 -5.26
C LYS A 66 -18.24 -8.18 -5.80
N PRO A 67 -18.55 -6.98 -5.29
CA PRO A 67 -17.75 -5.79 -5.61
C PRO A 67 -16.27 -5.97 -5.27
N ILE A 68 -15.37 -5.39 -6.08
CA ILE A 68 -13.91 -5.40 -5.83
C ILE A 68 -13.60 -4.94 -4.41
N LEU A 69 -14.26 -3.87 -3.96
CA LEU A 69 -14.11 -3.32 -2.61
C LEU A 69 -14.47 -4.34 -1.51
N ALA A 70 -15.50 -5.16 -1.74
CA ALA A 70 -15.92 -6.16 -0.77
C ALA A 70 -14.83 -7.23 -0.55
N HIS A 71 -14.12 -7.64 -1.60
CA HIS A 71 -12.99 -8.57 -1.47
C HIS A 71 -11.86 -7.96 -0.62
N ALA A 72 -11.51 -6.70 -0.85
CA ALA A 72 -10.50 -6.00 -0.05
C ALA A 72 -10.92 -5.90 1.43
N LEU A 73 -12.17 -5.50 1.70
CA LEU A 73 -12.69 -5.40 3.07
C LEU A 73 -12.75 -6.77 3.78
N LEU A 74 -13.16 -7.84 3.07
CA LEU A 74 -13.21 -9.20 3.61
C LEU A 74 -11.83 -9.73 4.03
N ALA A 75 -10.74 -9.28 3.39
CA ALA A 75 -9.40 -9.66 3.80
C ALA A 75 -9.08 -9.13 5.22
N PHE A 76 -9.44 -7.88 5.52
CA PHE A 76 -9.25 -7.28 6.86
C PHE A 76 -10.28 -7.80 7.88
N GLU A 77 -11.52 -8.06 7.46
CA GLU A 77 -12.54 -8.69 8.30
C GLU A 77 -12.06 -10.02 8.87
N ARG A 78 -11.38 -10.82 8.05
CA ARG A 78 -10.89 -12.16 8.40
C ARG A 78 -9.50 -12.15 9.07
N ALA A 79 -8.77 -11.06 9.05
CA ALA A 79 -7.44 -10.95 9.67
C ALA A 79 -7.60 -10.78 11.20
N PRO A 80 -7.15 -11.75 12.02
CA PRO A 80 -7.37 -11.70 13.47
C PRO A 80 -6.57 -10.59 14.15
N GLU A 81 -5.49 -10.12 13.52
CA GLU A 81 -4.65 -9.04 14.02
C GLU A 81 -5.31 -7.67 13.90
N VAL A 82 -6.25 -7.51 12.96
CA VAL A 82 -6.96 -6.24 12.71
C VAL A 82 -8.18 -6.15 13.61
N ASP A 83 -8.27 -5.10 14.42
CA ASP A 83 -9.38 -4.89 15.34
C ASP A 83 -10.56 -4.18 14.67
N GLU A 84 -10.26 -3.24 13.76
CA GLU A 84 -11.23 -2.33 13.19
C GLU A 84 -10.84 -1.93 11.76
N THR A 85 -11.82 -1.64 10.94
CA THR A 85 -11.63 -1.09 9.59
C THR A 85 -12.40 0.22 9.43
N LEU A 86 -11.75 1.25 8.90
CA LEU A 86 -12.36 2.50 8.45
C LEU A 86 -12.43 2.48 6.92
N LEU A 87 -13.62 2.65 6.35
CA LEU A 87 -13.78 2.78 4.90
C LEU A 87 -13.85 4.24 4.50
N VAL A 88 -12.98 4.64 3.54
CA VAL A 88 -13.01 5.96 2.91
C VAL A 88 -13.62 5.82 1.52
N ALA A 89 -14.87 6.25 1.33
CA ALA A 89 -15.64 6.13 0.11
C ALA A 89 -15.64 7.43 -0.71
N HIS A 90 -15.98 7.35 -2.00
CA HIS A 90 -16.30 8.55 -2.77
C HIS A 90 -17.48 9.28 -2.11
N PRO A 91 -17.50 10.62 -2.04
CA PRO A 91 -18.59 11.35 -1.38
C PRO A 91 -20.00 10.93 -1.82
N ASP A 92 -20.20 10.71 -3.13
CA ASP A 92 -21.49 10.32 -3.70
C ASP A 92 -21.84 8.84 -3.50
N GLU A 93 -20.92 8.02 -2.98
CA GLU A 93 -21.07 6.57 -2.85
C GLU A 93 -21.07 6.08 -1.39
N VAL A 94 -21.07 7.00 -0.43
CA VAL A 94 -21.05 6.65 1.01
C VAL A 94 -22.21 5.73 1.38
N ASP A 95 -23.43 6.03 0.93
CA ASP A 95 -24.61 5.21 1.25
C ASP A 95 -24.60 3.88 0.51
N THR A 96 -24.11 3.84 -0.74
CA THR A 96 -23.89 2.60 -1.48
C THR A 96 -22.88 1.69 -0.75
N CYS A 97 -21.81 2.28 -0.23
CA CYS A 97 -20.83 1.53 0.55
C CYS A 97 -21.41 1.04 1.88
N ARG A 98 -22.25 1.81 2.56
CA ARG A 98 -22.94 1.36 3.79
C ARG A 98 -23.86 0.16 3.52
N ALA A 99 -24.62 0.18 2.44
CA ALA A 99 -25.45 -0.97 2.03
C ALA A 99 -24.60 -2.21 1.76
N LEU A 100 -23.45 -2.05 1.06
CA LEU A 100 -22.50 -3.13 0.81
C LEU A 100 -21.98 -3.79 2.09
N LEU A 101 -21.76 -3.03 3.18
CA LEU A 101 -21.29 -3.58 4.46
C LEU A 101 -22.31 -4.56 5.05
N ALA A 102 -23.60 -4.22 5.01
CA ALA A 102 -24.67 -5.07 5.49
C ALA A 102 -24.80 -6.37 4.67
N ASP A 103 -24.74 -6.24 3.33
CA ASP A 103 -24.84 -7.38 2.39
C ASP A 103 -23.68 -8.38 2.55
N CYS A 104 -22.50 -7.90 2.95
CA CYS A 104 -21.29 -8.73 3.12
C CYS A 104 -21.00 -9.13 4.57
N ALA A 105 -21.86 -8.75 5.55
CA ALA A 105 -21.65 -9.01 6.98
C ALA A 105 -20.27 -8.57 7.49
N LEU A 106 -19.86 -7.35 7.12
CA LEU A 106 -18.57 -6.76 7.48
C LEU A 106 -18.68 -6.06 8.83
N MET A 107 -18.37 -6.77 9.91
CA MET A 107 -18.60 -6.35 11.30
C MET A 107 -17.47 -5.46 11.85
N LYS A 108 -16.24 -5.57 11.33
CA LYS A 108 -15.10 -4.75 11.76
C LYS A 108 -15.11 -3.35 11.16
N VAL A 109 -15.95 -3.08 10.14
CA VAL A 109 -16.04 -1.74 9.56
C VAL A 109 -16.84 -0.84 10.48
N SER A 110 -16.15 -0.02 11.26
CA SER A 110 -16.74 0.87 12.26
C SER A 110 -17.37 2.13 11.68
N ALA A 111 -16.86 2.62 10.55
CA ALA A 111 -17.39 3.80 9.87
C ALA A 111 -17.11 3.80 8.36
N VAL A 112 -17.97 4.53 7.63
CA VAL A 112 -17.77 4.91 6.24
C VAL A 112 -17.74 6.43 6.18
N ILE A 113 -16.62 7.00 5.77
CA ILE A 113 -16.43 8.45 5.65
C ILE A 113 -16.21 8.85 4.18
N ALA A 114 -16.51 10.12 3.88
CA ALA A 114 -16.24 10.68 2.55
C ALA A 114 -14.76 10.99 2.37
N GLY A 115 -14.16 10.51 1.28
CA GLY A 115 -12.78 10.81 0.88
C GLY A 115 -12.62 12.20 0.27
N GLY A 116 -11.36 12.58 0.02
CA GLY A 116 -10.96 13.82 -0.65
C GLY A 116 -10.88 13.69 -2.17
N ALA A 117 -10.45 14.76 -2.85
CA ALA A 117 -10.25 14.78 -4.29
C ALA A 117 -9.04 13.94 -4.73
N THR A 118 -8.03 13.81 -3.88
CA THR A 118 -6.84 12.99 -4.12
C THR A 118 -6.75 11.82 -3.13
N ARG A 119 -5.85 10.87 -3.41
CA ARG A 119 -5.54 9.77 -2.49
C ARG A 119 -5.01 10.34 -1.16
N HIS A 120 -4.08 11.27 -1.23
CA HIS A 120 -3.49 11.95 -0.06
C HIS A 120 -4.56 12.64 0.79
N GLN A 121 -5.46 13.42 0.18
CA GLN A 121 -6.56 14.05 0.90
C GLN A 121 -7.55 13.06 1.53
N SER A 122 -7.74 11.89 0.91
CA SER A 122 -8.55 10.82 1.49
C SER A 122 -7.89 10.23 2.74
N GLU A 123 -6.57 10.07 2.72
CA GLU A 123 -5.77 9.67 3.90
C GLU A 123 -5.79 10.74 5.00
N GLU A 124 -5.66 12.02 4.65
CA GLU A 124 -5.79 13.12 5.62
C GLU A 124 -7.15 13.11 6.33
N ARG A 125 -8.23 12.85 5.60
CA ARG A 125 -9.58 12.74 6.20
C ARG A 125 -9.69 11.55 7.14
N ALA A 126 -9.11 10.41 6.78
CA ALA A 126 -9.06 9.24 7.66
C ALA A 126 -8.27 9.52 8.93
N LEU A 127 -7.08 10.12 8.80
CA LEU A 127 -6.25 10.52 9.93
C LEU A 127 -6.94 11.56 10.83
N ALA A 128 -7.64 12.53 10.24
CA ALA A 128 -8.42 13.52 11.00
C ALA A 128 -9.56 12.86 11.79
N TRP A 129 -10.24 11.86 11.20
CA TRP A 129 -11.29 11.07 11.86
C TRP A 129 -10.75 10.27 13.05
N LEU A 130 -9.59 9.63 12.87
CA LEU A 130 -8.96 8.77 13.88
C LEU A 130 -8.11 9.54 14.91
N ARG A 131 -7.78 10.81 14.63
CA ARG A 131 -6.87 11.63 15.44
C ARG A 131 -7.13 11.57 16.94
N PRO A 132 -8.37 11.79 17.45
CA PRO A 132 -8.59 11.81 18.90
C PRO A 132 -8.17 10.50 19.58
N ARG A 133 -8.43 9.38 18.91
CA ARG A 133 -8.09 8.04 19.41
C ARG A 133 -6.60 7.73 19.27
N ILE A 134 -5.95 8.23 18.21
CA ILE A 134 -4.49 8.11 18.03
C ILE A 134 -3.77 8.89 19.12
N GLU A 135 -4.17 10.15 19.35
CA GLU A 135 -3.59 11.02 20.39
C GLU A 135 -3.82 10.48 21.80
N ALA A 136 -4.93 9.79 22.03
CA ALA A 136 -5.22 9.08 23.29
C ALA A 136 -4.44 7.76 23.45
N GLY A 137 -3.69 7.32 22.44
CA GLY A 137 -2.96 6.04 22.48
C GLY A 137 -3.84 4.80 22.30
N GLU A 138 -5.12 4.97 21.93
CA GLU A 138 -6.05 3.85 21.69
C GLU A 138 -5.73 3.10 20.41
N ILE A 139 -5.10 3.73 19.43
CA ILE A 139 -4.67 3.16 18.16
C ILE A 139 -3.16 3.17 18.09
N ALA A 140 -2.56 1.99 17.98
CA ALA A 140 -1.10 1.81 17.89
C ALA A 140 -0.62 1.75 16.44
N THR A 141 -1.35 1.08 15.57
CA THR A 141 -0.93 0.82 14.19
C THR A 141 -2.07 1.13 13.22
N LEU A 142 -1.72 1.80 12.12
CA LEU A 142 -2.60 2.02 10.99
C LEU A 142 -2.10 1.24 9.76
N LEU A 143 -3.02 0.52 9.10
CA LEU A 143 -2.79 -0.07 7.79
C LEU A 143 -3.54 0.73 6.74
N ILE A 144 -2.86 1.27 5.76
CA ILE A 144 -3.48 2.00 4.65
C ILE A 144 -3.53 1.10 3.43
N HIS A 145 -4.74 0.87 2.88
CA HIS A 145 -4.95 -0.07 1.78
C HIS A 145 -5.80 0.49 0.65
N ASP A 146 -5.38 0.24 -0.57
CA ASP A 146 -6.17 0.59 -1.77
C ASP A 146 -7.33 -0.42 -1.93
N GLY A 147 -8.58 0.02 -1.86
CA GLY A 147 -9.76 -0.83 -2.07
C GLY A 147 -9.86 -1.47 -3.46
N ALA A 148 -8.98 -1.07 -4.39
CA ALA A 148 -8.82 -1.67 -5.71
C ALA A 148 -7.83 -2.86 -5.74
N ARG A 149 -7.32 -3.33 -4.60
CA ARG A 149 -6.46 -4.52 -4.45
C ARG A 149 -7.21 -5.62 -3.71
N PRO A 150 -8.02 -6.40 -4.41
CA PRO A 150 -8.90 -7.39 -3.77
C PRO A 150 -8.19 -8.67 -3.32
N LEU A 151 -6.90 -8.85 -3.63
CA LEU A 151 -6.21 -10.14 -3.51
C LEU A 151 -5.18 -10.19 -2.38
N VAL A 152 -5.16 -9.18 -1.49
CA VAL A 152 -4.30 -9.23 -0.30
C VAL A 152 -4.71 -10.39 0.61
N THR A 153 -3.73 -11.11 1.15
CA THR A 153 -3.96 -12.28 2.00
C THR A 153 -3.81 -11.95 3.49
N GLN A 154 -4.44 -12.76 4.34
CA GLN A 154 -4.27 -12.64 5.80
C GLN A 154 -2.82 -12.82 6.24
N ALA A 155 -2.09 -13.75 5.61
CA ALA A 155 -0.66 -13.96 5.90
C ALA A 155 0.20 -12.74 5.58
N GLU A 156 -0.10 -12.03 4.47
CA GLU A 156 0.58 -10.79 4.12
C GLU A 156 0.25 -9.67 5.13
N ILE A 157 -1.00 -9.56 5.58
CA ILE A 157 -1.43 -8.60 6.60
C ILE A 157 -0.68 -8.87 7.91
N ALA A 158 -0.67 -10.12 8.39
CA ALA A 158 0.02 -10.50 9.63
C ALA A 158 1.54 -10.22 9.56
N THR A 159 2.19 -10.62 8.47
CA THR A 159 3.62 -10.38 8.26
C THR A 159 3.95 -8.89 8.22
N LEU A 160 3.10 -8.10 7.56
CA LEU A 160 3.29 -6.66 7.47
C LEU A 160 3.17 -5.98 8.84
N ILE A 161 2.18 -6.35 9.64
CA ILE A 161 2.00 -5.83 11.01
C ILE A 161 3.23 -6.14 11.86
N ALA A 162 3.72 -7.39 11.82
CA ALA A 162 4.90 -7.79 12.56
C ALA A 162 6.16 -7.01 12.12
N ALA A 163 6.28 -6.68 10.82
CA ALA A 163 7.41 -5.93 10.28
C ALA A 163 7.42 -4.43 10.65
N THR A 164 6.30 -3.88 11.11
CA THR A 164 6.16 -2.45 11.44
C THR A 164 6.93 -2.08 12.70
N SER A 165 6.98 -2.99 13.70
CA SER A 165 7.50 -2.70 15.05
C SER A 165 8.94 -2.15 15.10
N PRO A 166 9.95 -2.64 14.36
CA PRO A 166 11.33 -2.16 14.52
C PRO A 166 11.57 -0.76 13.94
N THR A 167 10.86 -0.38 12.89
CA THR A 167 11.10 0.86 12.12
C THR A 167 9.99 1.88 12.27
N GLY A 168 8.83 1.47 12.77
CA GLY A 168 7.60 2.26 12.82
C GLY A 168 6.88 2.35 11.47
N GLY A 169 7.37 1.67 10.42
CA GLY A 169 6.73 1.60 9.11
C GLY A 169 7.13 0.35 8.33
N ALA A 170 6.17 -0.22 7.59
CA ALA A 170 6.40 -1.31 6.66
C ALA A 170 5.43 -1.22 5.47
N LEU A 171 5.81 -1.73 4.32
CA LEU A 171 4.94 -1.77 3.13
C LEU A 171 5.09 -3.09 2.38
N LEU A 172 3.99 -3.55 1.80
CA LEU A 172 4.04 -4.62 0.83
C LEU A 172 4.65 -4.12 -0.48
N ALA A 173 5.48 -4.95 -1.10
CA ALA A 173 6.00 -4.69 -2.42
C ALA A 173 6.18 -6.00 -3.21
N ALA A 174 6.05 -5.93 -4.53
CA ALA A 174 6.39 -7.03 -5.41
C ALA A 174 7.78 -6.82 -6.02
N PRO A 175 8.55 -7.88 -6.25
CA PRO A 175 9.81 -7.76 -6.98
C PRO A 175 9.54 -7.30 -8.42
N VAL A 176 10.43 -6.49 -8.97
CA VAL A 176 10.46 -6.21 -10.41
C VAL A 176 10.83 -7.51 -11.15
N ALA A 177 10.25 -7.75 -12.31
CA ALA A 177 10.52 -8.98 -13.06
C ALA A 177 12.01 -9.10 -13.37
N PRO A 178 12.60 -10.30 -13.22
CA PRO A 178 14.01 -10.51 -13.57
C PRO A 178 14.29 -10.12 -15.03
N GLY A 179 15.38 -9.40 -15.25
CA GLY A 179 15.78 -8.94 -16.59
C GLY A 179 15.13 -7.64 -17.06
N GLU A 180 14.20 -7.07 -16.30
CA GLU A 180 13.71 -5.72 -16.55
C GLU A 180 14.73 -4.67 -16.07
N THR A 181 14.79 -3.55 -16.79
CA THR A 181 15.60 -2.40 -16.45
C THR A 181 14.70 -1.18 -16.39
N LEU A 182 14.70 -0.46 -15.28
CA LEU A 182 13.95 0.79 -15.15
C LEU A 182 14.85 1.97 -15.47
N LEU A 183 14.28 2.93 -16.20
CA LEU A 183 14.98 4.12 -16.66
C LEU A 183 14.34 5.35 -16.02
N MET A 184 15.15 6.23 -15.45
CA MET A 184 14.73 7.60 -15.17
C MET A 184 14.99 8.46 -16.40
N LEU A 185 14.01 9.28 -16.75
CA LEU A 185 14.07 10.17 -17.91
C LEU A 185 13.97 11.62 -17.44
N ASP A 186 14.66 12.54 -18.14
CA ASP A 186 14.41 13.97 -18.02
C ASP A 186 13.18 14.39 -18.85
N ASP A 187 12.79 15.67 -18.77
CA ASP A 187 11.65 16.23 -19.49
C ASP A 187 11.79 16.13 -21.02
N SER A 188 13.02 15.95 -21.54
CA SER A 188 13.30 15.76 -22.96
C SER A 188 13.28 14.30 -23.41
N GLY A 189 13.04 13.36 -22.48
CA GLY A 189 13.02 11.92 -22.73
C GLY A 189 14.40 11.25 -22.74
N ARG A 190 15.46 11.93 -22.28
CA ARG A 190 16.79 11.34 -22.14
C ARG A 190 16.87 10.51 -20.86
N VAL A 191 17.56 9.39 -20.93
CA VAL A 191 17.88 8.57 -19.77
C VAL A 191 18.87 9.31 -18.87
N THR A 192 18.46 9.60 -17.63
CA THR A 192 19.30 10.22 -16.58
C THR A 192 19.87 9.19 -15.63
N GLN A 193 19.15 8.06 -15.42
CA GLN A 193 19.59 6.99 -14.55
C GLN A 193 19.00 5.66 -14.99
N THR A 194 19.74 4.59 -14.75
CA THR A 194 19.33 3.21 -15.04
C THR A 194 19.39 2.39 -13.76
N TRP A 195 18.31 1.66 -13.47
CA TRP A 195 18.19 0.82 -12.29
C TRP A 195 17.99 -0.65 -12.67
N PRO A 196 18.87 -1.55 -12.23
CA PRO A 196 18.65 -2.99 -12.43
C PRO A 196 17.46 -3.47 -11.56
N SER A 197 16.68 -4.40 -12.09
CA SER A 197 15.50 -4.95 -11.41
C SER A 197 15.79 -5.54 -10.03
N ALA A 198 17.02 -6.04 -9.81
CA ALA A 198 17.42 -6.65 -8.54
C ALA A 198 17.46 -5.67 -7.35
N GLU A 199 17.56 -4.36 -7.61
CA GLU A 199 17.62 -3.31 -6.60
C GLU A 199 16.27 -2.62 -6.36
N LEU A 200 15.23 -3.04 -7.08
CA LEU A 200 13.95 -2.36 -7.11
C LEU A 200 12.80 -3.27 -6.70
N ALA A 201 11.79 -2.65 -6.12
CA ALA A 201 10.52 -3.30 -5.81
C ALA A 201 9.35 -2.39 -6.21
N LEU A 202 8.24 -2.99 -6.60
CA LEU A 202 7.00 -2.27 -6.93
C LEU A 202 6.17 -2.13 -5.65
N ALA A 203 6.06 -0.92 -5.14
CA ALA A 203 5.28 -0.62 -3.94
C ALA A 203 3.82 -1.05 -4.11
N GLN A 204 3.31 -1.70 -3.09
CA GLN A 204 1.92 -2.15 -3.00
C GLN A 204 1.29 -1.68 -1.68
N THR A 205 0.04 -2.03 -1.47
CA THR A 205 -0.66 -1.86 -0.20
C THR A 205 -1.26 -3.21 0.25
N PRO A 206 -1.47 -3.42 1.57
CA PRO A 206 -1.40 -2.44 2.66
C PRO A 206 0.02 -1.93 2.95
N GLN A 207 0.07 -0.72 3.51
CA GLN A 207 1.24 -0.11 4.11
C GLN A 207 0.91 0.14 5.58
N ALA A 208 1.74 -0.33 6.50
CA ALA A 208 1.49 -0.28 7.94
C ALA A 208 2.44 0.69 8.63
N PHE A 209 1.93 1.46 9.58
CA PHE A 209 2.71 2.49 10.27
C PHE A 209 2.30 2.60 11.74
N ASP A 210 3.23 3.01 12.57
CA ASP A 210 2.93 3.58 13.87
C ASP A 210 1.97 4.76 13.69
N ALA A 211 0.86 4.72 14.40
CA ALA A 211 -0.24 5.66 14.18
C ALA A 211 0.13 7.11 14.53
N GLN A 212 0.87 7.32 15.64
CA GLN A 212 1.28 8.66 16.06
C GLN A 212 2.31 9.25 15.10
N ARG A 213 3.29 8.44 14.68
CA ARG A 213 4.32 8.88 13.71
C ARG A 213 3.70 9.20 12.35
N LEU A 214 2.74 8.40 11.88
CA LEU A 214 2.03 8.69 10.63
C LEU A 214 1.22 9.98 10.74
N LEU A 215 0.50 10.18 11.85
CA LEU A 215 -0.26 11.41 12.10
C LEU A 215 0.66 12.64 12.07
N ALA A 216 1.82 12.56 12.72
CA ALA A 216 2.82 13.64 12.72
C ALA A 216 3.39 13.89 11.31
N ALA A 217 3.66 12.83 10.53
CA ALA A 217 4.16 12.94 9.16
C ALA A 217 3.18 13.69 8.24
N TYR A 218 1.89 13.40 8.33
CA TYR A 218 0.86 14.11 7.56
C TYR A 218 0.67 15.56 8.03
N ALA A 219 0.83 15.83 9.32
CA ALA A 219 0.82 17.21 9.82
C ALA A 219 1.99 18.03 9.24
N ALA A 220 3.18 17.46 9.17
CA ALA A 220 4.35 18.08 8.55
C ALA A 220 4.16 18.27 7.03
N ALA A 221 3.69 17.23 6.32
CA ALA A 221 3.42 17.31 4.89
C ALA A 221 2.44 18.43 4.54
N ARG A 222 1.39 18.59 5.34
CA ARG A 222 0.41 19.69 5.16
C ARG A 222 1.03 21.07 5.37
N CYS A 223 1.93 21.25 6.35
CA CYS A 223 2.64 22.52 6.55
C CYS A 223 3.53 22.88 5.36
N ASP A 224 4.11 21.86 4.73
CA ASP A 224 5.03 22.03 3.59
C ASP A 224 4.30 22.07 2.24
N GLY A 225 2.98 21.86 2.20
CA GLY A 225 2.21 21.70 0.96
C GLY A 225 2.61 20.47 0.13
N PHE A 226 3.13 19.42 0.79
CA PHE A 226 3.57 18.20 0.14
C PHE A 226 2.43 17.18 0.03
N GLU A 227 2.20 16.66 -1.16
CA GLU A 227 1.35 15.49 -1.41
C GLU A 227 2.21 14.31 -1.85
N GLY A 228 2.27 13.27 -1.01
CA GLY A 228 3.01 12.04 -1.32
C GLY A 228 2.33 11.24 -2.44
N SER A 229 3.13 10.53 -3.24
CA SER A 229 2.63 9.57 -4.24
C SER A 229 1.92 8.37 -3.60
N ASP A 230 2.34 8.01 -2.39
CA ASP A 230 1.72 7.01 -1.52
C ASP A 230 1.95 7.39 -0.03
N THR A 231 1.48 6.55 0.89
CA THR A 231 1.57 6.80 2.33
C THR A 231 3.02 6.78 2.81
N ALA A 232 3.84 5.84 2.28
CA ALA A 232 5.25 5.71 2.65
C ALA A 232 6.04 6.97 2.29
N ALA A 233 5.78 7.61 1.15
CA ALA A 233 6.46 8.84 0.75
C ALA A 233 6.27 9.98 1.77
N SER A 234 5.06 10.13 2.32
CA SER A 234 4.80 11.11 3.38
C SER A 234 5.50 10.75 4.68
N PHE A 235 5.53 9.47 5.05
CA PHE A 235 6.19 8.97 6.24
C PHE A 235 7.72 9.13 6.17
N GLU A 236 8.32 8.78 5.03
CA GLU A 236 9.78 8.88 4.79
C GLU A 236 10.24 10.33 4.73
N ARG A 237 9.44 11.24 4.11
CA ARG A 237 9.73 12.68 4.11
C ARG A 237 9.84 13.24 5.53
N ALA A 238 9.09 12.74 6.46
CA ALA A 238 9.16 13.12 7.89
C ALA A 238 10.29 12.41 8.66
N GLY A 239 11.21 11.75 7.98
CA GLY A 239 12.35 11.03 8.57
C GLY A 239 12.02 9.62 9.05
N GLY A 240 10.85 9.09 8.71
CA GLY A 240 10.49 7.69 8.96
C GLY A 240 11.26 6.75 8.02
N GLN A 241 11.34 5.48 8.41
CA GLN A 241 11.88 4.42 7.56
C GLN A 241 10.86 3.31 7.45
N ALA A 242 10.50 2.92 6.22
CA ALA A 242 9.57 1.83 5.98
C ALA A 242 10.33 0.57 5.52
N ARG A 243 10.05 -0.57 6.15
CA ARG A 243 10.60 -1.87 5.76
C ARG A 243 9.76 -2.46 4.62
N VAL A 244 10.41 -3.01 3.61
CA VAL A 244 9.74 -3.77 2.55
C VAL A 244 9.45 -5.19 3.01
N VAL A 245 8.21 -5.62 2.84
CA VAL A 245 7.76 -7.02 2.95
C VAL A 245 7.35 -7.47 1.55
N PHE A 246 8.04 -8.46 1.01
CA PHE A 246 7.72 -8.95 -0.32
C PHE A 246 6.40 -9.72 -0.32
N SER A 247 5.46 -9.24 -1.14
CA SER A 247 4.18 -9.88 -1.37
C SER A 247 4.25 -10.83 -2.57
N GLN A 248 3.25 -11.69 -2.67
CA GLN A 248 3.04 -12.45 -3.89
C GLN A 248 2.59 -11.49 -5.02
N ARG A 249 2.97 -11.79 -6.28
CA ARG A 249 2.54 -10.99 -7.44
C ARG A 249 1.02 -10.92 -7.61
N ALA A 250 0.30 -11.80 -6.94
CA ALA A 250 -1.15 -11.85 -6.97
C ALA A 250 -1.84 -10.63 -6.35
N ASN A 251 -1.18 -9.80 -5.50
CA ASN A 251 -1.78 -8.60 -4.90
C ASN A 251 -1.80 -7.41 -5.90
N LEU A 252 -2.38 -7.65 -7.07
CA LEU A 252 -2.47 -6.64 -8.13
C LEU A 252 -3.51 -5.54 -7.79
N LYS A 253 -3.28 -4.32 -8.31
CA LYS A 253 -4.25 -3.22 -8.27
C LYS A 253 -5.07 -3.22 -9.55
N ILE A 254 -6.38 -3.39 -9.45
CA ILE A 254 -7.27 -3.32 -10.60
C ILE A 254 -7.40 -1.86 -11.05
N THR A 255 -6.85 -1.57 -12.24
CA THR A 255 -6.84 -0.22 -12.84
C THR A 255 -7.40 -0.19 -14.25
N THR A 256 -7.36 -1.33 -14.94
CA THR A 256 -7.83 -1.52 -16.31
C THR A 256 -8.77 -2.73 -16.40
N PRO A 257 -9.56 -2.88 -17.48
CA PRO A 257 -10.36 -4.09 -17.72
C PRO A 257 -9.53 -5.37 -17.73
N ASP A 258 -8.31 -5.33 -18.27
CA ASP A 258 -7.41 -6.48 -18.29
C ASP A 258 -6.98 -6.91 -16.89
N ASP A 259 -6.79 -5.95 -15.96
CA ASP A 259 -6.51 -6.28 -14.56
C ASP A 259 -7.68 -7.03 -13.92
N LEU A 260 -8.93 -6.69 -14.30
CA LEU A 260 -10.11 -7.38 -13.79
C LEU A 260 -10.12 -8.86 -14.23
N LEU A 261 -9.87 -9.11 -15.51
CA LEU A 261 -9.76 -10.48 -16.05
C LEU A 261 -8.64 -11.27 -15.38
N ARG A 262 -7.50 -10.64 -15.15
CA ARG A 262 -6.37 -11.26 -14.42
C ARG A 262 -6.73 -11.58 -12.97
N ALA A 263 -7.45 -10.68 -12.29
CA ALA A 263 -7.92 -10.91 -10.91
C ALA A 263 -8.92 -12.07 -10.86
N GLU A 264 -9.83 -12.20 -11.82
CA GLU A 264 -10.78 -13.31 -11.93
C GLU A 264 -10.06 -14.65 -12.08
N ALA A 265 -9.05 -14.72 -12.96
CA ALA A 265 -8.25 -15.92 -13.17
C ALA A 265 -7.46 -16.32 -11.90
N LEU A 266 -6.88 -15.34 -11.19
CA LEU A 266 -6.15 -15.58 -9.94
C LEU A 266 -7.06 -16.10 -8.82
N LEU A 267 -8.25 -15.54 -8.65
CA LEU A 267 -9.22 -16.05 -7.68
C LEU A 267 -9.72 -17.45 -8.03
N ALA A 268 -9.91 -17.75 -9.32
CA ALA A 268 -10.32 -19.07 -9.75
C ALA A 268 -9.29 -20.15 -9.40
N SER A 269 -8.00 -19.84 -9.45
CA SER A 269 -6.92 -20.76 -9.13
C SER A 269 -6.73 -21.00 -7.61
N GLN A 270 -7.34 -20.20 -6.76
CA GLN A 270 -7.27 -20.35 -5.29
C GLN A 270 -8.41 -21.21 -4.73
N ASP A 271 -9.48 -21.39 -5.51
CA ASP A 271 -10.67 -22.18 -5.12
C ASP A 271 -10.54 -23.67 -5.50
N GLY A 272 -9.49 -24.08 -6.24
CA GLY A 272 -9.21 -25.45 -6.69
C GLY A 272 -8.01 -26.06 -5.99
#